data_36ce56c8dc08a96f54c1df15e3606cdf
#
_entry.id   36ce56c8dc08a96f54c1df15e3606cdf
#
_cell.length_a   1.000
_cell.length_b   1.000
_cell.length_c   1.000
_cell.angle_alpha   90.00
_cell.angle_beta   90.00
_cell.angle_gamma   90.00
#
_symmetry.space_group_name_H-M   'P 1'
#
loop_
_entity.id
_entity.type
_entity.pdbx_description
1 polymer ?
#
loop_
_entity_poly.entity_id
_entity_poly.type
_entity_poly.pdbx_seq_one_letter_code
_entity_poly.pdbx_strand_id
1 'polypeptide(L)'
;MRPEGTVFVIDDDPAVRDSLVVMLRSEGIRARAFASGDDFFDNLPEESAACVITDVRMPGVDGGEVVRRLAAMRERPWPVIVITGHADVPTAVQMMKSGIVDFIEKPVDPARLIEAVEGVLRRLGDISVKHEQRLAVEARLATLTPRERQVFDRLVDGHANKEIAHDLSISPRTVEIFRARVMDKMAAENLSTLLRMGLLANDPD
;
A
#
# COMPACT_ATOMS: atom_id res chain seq x y z
N MET A 1 -3.76 8.55 14.86
CA MET A 1 -2.46 7.86 14.68
C MET A 1 -1.78 8.54 13.51
N ARG A 2 -0.51 8.93 13.63
CA ARG A 2 0.22 9.55 12.50
C ARG A 2 0.53 8.47 11.46
N PRO A 3 0.43 8.77 10.17
CA PRO A 3 0.72 7.78 9.13
C PRO A 3 2.20 7.36 9.19
N GLU A 4 2.44 6.06 9.14
CA GLU A 4 3.80 5.52 9.07
C GLU A 4 4.31 5.55 7.63
N GLY A 5 5.58 5.91 7.46
CA GLY A 5 6.24 5.99 6.17
C GLY A 5 7.35 7.03 6.16
N THR A 6 8.12 7.03 5.08
CA THR A 6 9.22 7.99 4.86
C THR A 6 8.96 8.78 3.60
N VAL A 7 9.26 10.07 3.61
CA VAL A 7 9.20 10.94 2.43
C VAL A 7 10.62 11.18 1.93
N PHE A 8 10.86 10.90 0.65
CA PHE A 8 12.11 11.19 -0.03
C PHE A 8 11.93 12.48 -0.82
N VAL A 9 12.75 13.48 -0.53
CA VAL A 9 12.73 14.79 -1.19
C VAL A 9 13.91 14.88 -2.14
N ILE A 10 13.63 15.02 -3.43
CA ILE A 10 14.62 15.12 -4.51
C ILE A 10 14.49 16.52 -5.14
N ASP A 11 15.45 17.39 -4.93
CA ASP A 11 15.47 18.75 -5.47
C ASP A 11 16.93 19.20 -5.56
N ASP A 12 17.35 19.78 -6.66
CA ASP A 12 18.74 20.24 -6.85
C ASP A 12 19.03 21.56 -6.10
N ASP A 13 18.00 22.36 -5.81
CA ASP A 13 18.14 23.55 -4.97
C ASP A 13 18.21 23.18 -3.48
N PRO A 14 19.37 23.37 -2.81
CA PRO A 14 19.53 23.02 -1.41
C PRO A 14 18.57 23.80 -0.48
N ALA A 15 18.23 25.05 -0.81
CA ALA A 15 17.35 25.87 0.03
C ALA A 15 15.91 25.33 0.00
N VAL A 16 15.42 24.94 -1.17
CA VAL A 16 14.09 24.32 -1.34
C VAL A 16 14.07 22.96 -0.66
N ARG A 17 15.05 22.12 -0.94
CA ARG A 17 15.18 20.77 -0.39
C ARG A 17 15.19 20.77 1.14
N ASP A 18 16.05 21.60 1.75
CA ASP A 18 16.17 21.69 3.20
C ASP A 18 14.89 22.24 3.85
N SER A 19 14.26 23.26 3.23
CA SER A 19 13.00 23.81 3.68
C SER A 19 11.88 22.75 3.70
N LEU A 20 11.75 21.94 2.65
CA LEU A 20 10.77 20.86 2.57
C LEU A 20 11.01 19.79 3.64
N VAL A 21 12.26 19.39 3.84
CA VAL A 21 12.60 18.40 4.88
C VAL A 21 12.30 18.93 6.28
N VAL A 22 12.65 20.18 6.58
CA VAL A 22 12.34 20.81 7.87
C VAL A 22 10.83 20.88 8.10
N MET A 23 10.08 21.30 7.09
CA MET A 23 8.62 21.37 7.13
C MET A 23 7.99 19.99 7.43
N LEU A 24 8.37 18.95 6.70
CA LEU A 24 7.86 17.60 6.91
C LEU A 24 8.18 17.08 8.31
N ARG A 25 9.41 17.30 8.78
CA ARG A 25 9.86 16.88 10.12
C ARG A 25 9.16 17.63 11.24
N SER A 26 8.82 18.92 11.07
CA SER A 26 8.07 19.68 12.05
C SER A 26 6.66 19.12 12.27
N GLU A 27 6.07 18.54 11.24
CA GLU A 27 4.80 17.79 11.31
C GLU A 27 4.97 16.35 11.79
N GLY A 28 6.21 15.94 12.13
CA GLY A 28 6.52 14.59 12.61
C GLY A 28 6.57 13.52 11.52
N ILE A 29 6.68 13.92 10.26
CA ILE A 29 6.85 13.04 9.11
C ILE A 29 8.35 12.77 8.91
N ARG A 30 8.74 11.51 8.80
CA ARG A 30 10.13 11.15 8.48
C ARG A 30 10.46 11.59 7.07
N ALA A 31 11.58 12.33 6.90
CA ALA A 31 11.99 12.80 5.60
C ALA A 31 13.51 12.64 5.39
N ARG A 32 13.92 12.25 4.18
CA ARG A 32 15.30 12.17 3.71
C ARG A 32 15.46 13.00 2.44
N ALA A 33 16.61 13.64 2.29
CA ALA A 33 16.95 14.52 1.18
C ALA A 33 17.89 13.85 0.21
N PHE A 34 17.73 14.13 -1.09
CA PHE A 34 18.60 13.73 -2.18
C PHE A 34 18.83 14.95 -3.09
N ALA A 35 20.08 15.16 -3.50
CA ALA A 35 20.46 16.34 -4.26
C ALA A 35 20.12 16.23 -5.76
N SER A 36 19.84 15.03 -6.25
CA SER A 36 19.49 14.76 -7.65
C SER A 36 18.75 13.42 -7.77
N GLY A 37 18.15 13.18 -8.94
CA GLY A 37 17.61 11.86 -9.27
C GLY A 37 18.68 10.78 -9.35
N ASP A 38 19.90 11.12 -9.79
CA ASP A 38 21.04 10.19 -9.81
C ASP A 38 21.43 9.80 -8.38
N ASP A 39 21.61 10.76 -7.46
CA ASP A 39 21.91 10.50 -6.05
C ASP A 39 20.84 9.60 -5.40
N PHE A 40 19.56 9.82 -5.74
CA PHE A 40 18.46 9.00 -5.24
C PHE A 40 18.54 7.54 -5.72
N PHE A 41 18.80 7.30 -7.00
CA PHE A 41 18.85 5.95 -7.56
C PHE A 41 20.15 5.21 -7.20
N ASP A 42 21.28 5.93 -7.07
CA ASP A 42 22.56 5.34 -6.62
C ASP A 42 22.52 4.92 -5.14
N ASN A 43 21.70 5.60 -4.33
CA ASN A 43 21.49 5.34 -2.90
C ASN A 43 20.05 4.92 -2.60
N LEU A 44 19.45 4.13 -3.50
CA LEU A 44 18.01 3.78 -3.43
C LEU A 44 17.65 3.18 -2.06
N PRO A 45 16.71 3.83 -1.34
CA PRO A 45 16.33 3.40 0.00
C PRO A 45 15.63 2.02 0.01
N GLU A 46 15.67 1.31 1.15
CA GLU A 46 15.06 -0.02 1.31
C GLU A 46 13.66 0.01 1.95
N GLU A 47 13.16 1.19 2.28
CA GLU A 47 11.87 1.37 2.93
C GLU A 47 10.72 0.78 2.08
N SER A 48 9.87 -0.01 2.71
CA SER A 48 8.70 -0.61 2.04
C SER A 48 7.57 0.40 1.81
N ALA A 49 7.39 1.34 2.75
CA ALA A 49 6.37 2.38 2.67
C ALA A 49 7.02 3.76 2.57
N ALA A 50 6.98 4.34 1.38
CA ALA A 50 7.55 5.66 1.14
C ALA A 50 6.72 6.47 0.13
N CYS A 51 6.86 7.80 0.19
CA CYS A 51 6.39 8.74 -0.80
C CYS A 51 7.58 9.52 -1.33
N VAL A 52 7.62 9.78 -2.62
CA VAL A 52 8.68 10.59 -3.25
C VAL A 52 8.12 11.96 -3.60
N ILE A 53 8.85 13.01 -3.23
CA ILE A 53 8.63 14.38 -3.69
C ILE A 53 9.80 14.71 -4.62
N THR A 54 9.53 15.14 -5.84
CA THR A 54 10.59 15.49 -6.79
C THR A 54 10.31 16.81 -7.51
N ASP A 55 11.36 17.61 -7.71
CA ASP A 55 11.26 18.71 -8.69
C ASP A 55 11.24 18.13 -10.12
N VAL A 56 10.60 18.86 -11.03
CA VAL A 56 10.55 18.48 -12.45
C VAL A 56 11.89 18.70 -13.13
N ARG A 57 12.51 19.87 -12.88
CA ARG A 57 13.69 20.31 -13.62
C ARG A 57 14.94 20.19 -12.76
N MET A 58 15.65 19.10 -12.92
CA MET A 58 16.93 18.85 -12.27
C MET A 58 17.98 18.45 -13.30
N PRO A 59 19.26 18.76 -13.09
CA PRO A 59 20.36 18.23 -13.90
C PRO A 59 20.44 16.70 -13.80
N GLY A 60 20.84 16.03 -14.88
CA GLY A 60 20.96 14.58 -14.93
C GLY A 60 19.58 13.90 -15.03
N VAL A 61 19.26 13.05 -14.07
CA VAL A 61 17.94 12.39 -13.98
C VAL A 61 16.90 13.39 -13.48
N ASP A 62 16.06 13.86 -14.40
CA ASP A 62 14.98 14.80 -14.11
C ASP A 62 13.79 14.14 -13.41
N GLY A 63 12.84 14.95 -12.89
CA GLY A 63 11.66 14.45 -12.20
C GLY A 63 10.76 13.54 -13.05
N GLY A 64 10.68 13.79 -14.35
CA GLY A 64 9.94 12.93 -15.27
C GLY A 64 10.56 11.53 -15.39
N GLU A 65 11.90 11.47 -15.42
CA GLU A 65 12.63 10.20 -15.44
C GLU A 65 12.53 9.49 -14.08
N VAL A 66 12.55 10.24 -12.95
CA VAL A 66 12.28 9.67 -11.61
C VAL A 66 10.94 8.98 -11.60
N VAL A 67 9.87 9.64 -12.06
CA VAL A 67 8.51 9.05 -12.13
C VAL A 67 8.50 7.78 -12.99
N ARG A 68 9.11 7.82 -14.19
CA ARG A 68 9.13 6.65 -15.09
C ARG A 68 9.87 5.46 -14.49
N ARG A 69 11.03 5.68 -13.88
CA ARG A 69 11.83 4.62 -13.27
C ARG A 69 11.11 4.00 -12.07
N LEU A 70 10.51 4.81 -11.20
CA LEU A 70 9.73 4.32 -10.06
C LEU A 70 8.49 3.53 -10.52
N ALA A 71 7.78 3.99 -11.54
CA ALA A 71 6.64 3.26 -12.10
C ALA A 71 7.01 1.89 -12.70
N ALA A 72 8.27 1.73 -13.17
CA ALA A 72 8.79 0.45 -13.66
C ALA A 72 9.19 -0.51 -12.54
N MET A 73 9.41 -0.02 -11.32
CA MET A 73 9.79 -0.81 -10.13
C MET A 73 8.56 -1.41 -9.45
N ARG A 74 8.07 -2.56 -9.95
CA ARG A 74 6.87 -3.23 -9.41
C ARG A 74 6.96 -3.59 -7.92
N GLU A 75 8.17 -3.83 -7.42
CA GLU A 75 8.40 -4.20 -6.02
C GLU A 75 8.34 -3.00 -5.06
N ARG A 76 8.38 -1.78 -5.57
CA ARG A 76 8.41 -0.52 -4.80
C ARG A 76 7.50 0.52 -5.43
N PRO A 77 6.18 0.35 -5.34
CA PRO A 77 5.22 1.27 -5.94
C PRO A 77 5.12 2.55 -5.10
N TRP A 78 6.23 3.29 -4.99
CA TRP A 78 6.24 4.53 -4.23
C TRP A 78 5.50 5.63 -4.98
N PRO A 79 4.42 6.16 -4.41
CA PRO A 79 3.68 7.27 -4.99
C PRO A 79 4.59 8.50 -5.09
N VAL A 80 4.46 9.24 -6.20
CA VAL A 80 5.25 10.43 -6.47
C VAL A 80 4.36 11.66 -6.44
N ILE A 81 4.79 12.68 -5.69
CA ILE A 81 4.28 14.04 -5.73
C ILE A 81 5.32 14.89 -6.47
N VAL A 82 4.89 15.61 -7.47
CA VAL A 82 5.78 16.47 -8.25
C VAL A 82 5.62 17.91 -7.80
N ILE A 83 6.76 18.59 -7.57
CA ILE A 83 6.80 20.02 -7.28
C ILE A 83 7.50 20.74 -8.43
N THR A 84 6.99 21.87 -8.90
CA THR A 84 7.64 22.60 -9.99
C THR A 84 7.38 24.11 -9.94
N GLY A 85 8.37 24.90 -10.35
CA GLY A 85 8.24 26.34 -10.54
C GLY A 85 7.64 26.75 -11.90
N HIS A 86 7.42 25.79 -12.79
CA HIS A 86 6.87 26.06 -14.13
C HIS A 86 5.83 24.98 -14.45
N ALA A 87 4.58 25.28 -14.07
CA ALA A 87 3.43 24.46 -14.43
C ALA A 87 2.90 24.88 -15.79
N ASP A 88 3.45 24.31 -16.87
CA ASP A 88 2.69 24.33 -18.11
C ASP A 88 1.69 23.16 -18.12
N VAL A 89 0.48 23.43 -18.58
CA VAL A 89 -0.62 22.45 -18.59
C VAL A 89 -0.25 21.15 -19.32
N PRO A 90 0.46 21.17 -20.47
CA PRO A 90 0.90 19.97 -21.17
C PRO A 90 1.78 19.07 -20.28
N THR A 91 2.78 19.64 -19.59
CA THR A 91 3.69 18.88 -18.70
C THR A 91 2.94 18.29 -17.52
N ALA A 92 2.07 19.05 -16.87
CA ALA A 92 1.25 18.56 -15.77
C ALA A 92 0.36 17.37 -16.18
N VAL A 93 -0.34 17.48 -17.32
CA VAL A 93 -1.18 16.41 -17.88
C VAL A 93 -0.36 15.17 -18.22
N GLN A 94 0.82 15.34 -18.81
CA GLN A 94 1.70 14.23 -19.15
C GLN A 94 2.18 13.49 -17.89
N MET A 95 2.55 14.22 -16.85
CA MET A 95 2.98 13.64 -15.57
C MET A 95 1.83 12.93 -14.86
N MET A 96 0.63 13.49 -14.86
CA MET A 96 -0.54 12.80 -14.31
C MET A 96 -0.82 11.47 -15.04
N LYS A 97 -0.68 11.44 -16.37
CA LYS A 97 -0.77 10.19 -17.15
C LYS A 97 0.33 9.17 -16.81
N SER A 98 1.47 9.63 -16.33
CA SER A 98 2.58 8.77 -15.88
C SER A 98 2.39 8.18 -14.49
N GLY A 99 1.25 8.45 -13.81
CA GLY A 99 0.89 7.83 -12.54
C GLY A 99 1.36 8.57 -11.30
N ILE A 100 1.68 9.88 -11.41
CA ILE A 100 1.92 10.69 -10.19
C ILE A 100 0.63 10.85 -9.39
N VAL A 101 0.77 10.98 -8.07
CA VAL A 101 -0.38 11.16 -7.18
C VAL A 101 -0.85 12.59 -7.14
N ASP A 102 0.08 13.54 -7.22
CA ASP A 102 -0.23 14.96 -7.12
C ASP A 102 0.83 15.83 -7.79
N PHE A 103 0.43 17.06 -8.10
CA PHE A 103 1.27 18.07 -8.72
C PHE A 103 1.08 19.39 -7.98
N ILE A 104 2.17 19.96 -7.47
CA ILE A 104 2.17 21.17 -6.65
C ILE A 104 3.07 22.23 -7.30
N GLU A 105 2.54 23.43 -7.48
CA GLU A 105 3.30 24.56 -8.03
C GLU A 105 4.08 25.29 -6.94
N LYS A 106 5.33 25.69 -7.26
CA LYS A 106 6.12 26.60 -6.41
C LYS A 106 5.60 28.05 -6.58
N PRO A 107 5.44 28.85 -5.51
CA PRO A 107 5.83 28.57 -4.13
C PRO A 107 4.92 27.56 -3.45
N VAL A 108 5.54 26.59 -2.76
CA VAL A 108 4.82 25.48 -2.12
C VAL A 108 4.01 26.01 -0.93
N ASP A 109 2.70 25.81 -0.96
CA ASP A 109 1.85 25.98 0.21
C ASP A 109 2.09 24.83 1.21
N PRO A 110 2.59 25.11 2.41
CA PRO A 110 2.86 24.10 3.43
C PRO A 110 1.66 23.20 3.73
N ALA A 111 0.48 23.80 3.92
CA ALA A 111 -0.72 23.04 4.27
C ALA A 111 -1.13 22.07 3.15
N ARG A 112 -1.05 22.51 1.89
CA ARG A 112 -1.35 21.72 0.71
C ARG A 112 -0.39 20.52 0.55
N LEU A 113 0.90 20.75 0.77
CA LEU A 113 1.90 19.69 0.68
C LEU A 113 1.71 18.65 1.79
N ILE A 114 1.51 19.09 3.04
CA ILE A 114 1.29 18.18 4.17
C ILE A 114 0.03 17.34 3.95
N GLU A 115 -1.08 17.95 3.52
CA GLU A 115 -2.32 17.22 3.20
C GLU A 115 -2.10 16.14 2.13
N ALA A 116 -1.38 16.47 1.06
CA ALA A 116 -1.07 15.52 -0.02
C ALA A 116 -0.22 14.34 0.49
N VAL A 117 0.85 14.64 1.23
CA VAL A 117 1.75 13.64 1.80
C VAL A 117 1.01 12.72 2.80
N GLU A 118 0.27 13.30 3.74
CA GLU A 118 -0.50 12.51 4.70
C GLU A 118 -1.55 11.62 4.02
N GLY A 119 -2.20 12.12 2.98
CA GLY A 119 -3.15 11.34 2.20
C GLY A 119 -2.50 10.13 1.53
N VAL A 120 -1.28 10.29 1.03
CA VAL A 120 -0.47 9.20 0.45
C VAL A 120 -0.06 8.20 1.53
N LEU A 121 0.55 8.67 2.62
CA LEU A 121 1.05 7.79 3.68
C LEU A 121 -0.07 7.00 4.37
N ARG A 122 -1.25 7.59 4.56
CA ARG A 122 -2.44 6.87 5.07
C ARG A 122 -2.82 5.71 4.15
N ARG A 123 -2.92 5.95 2.83
CA ARG A 123 -3.24 4.90 1.84
C ARG A 123 -2.21 3.77 1.83
N LEU A 124 -0.92 4.10 1.92
CA LEU A 124 0.14 3.09 2.03
C LEU A 124 0.00 2.27 3.32
N GLY A 125 -0.30 2.92 4.44
CA GLY A 125 -0.56 2.23 5.71
C GLY A 125 -1.75 1.27 5.62
N ASP A 126 -2.86 1.70 5.01
CA ASP A 126 -4.05 0.85 4.83
C ASP A 126 -3.75 -0.37 3.94
N ILE A 127 -2.96 -0.19 2.87
CA ILE A 127 -2.52 -1.30 1.99
C ILE A 127 -1.61 -2.27 2.76
N SER A 128 -0.65 -1.76 3.53
CA SER A 128 0.27 -2.59 4.32
C SER A 128 -0.50 -3.43 5.34
N VAL A 129 -1.42 -2.82 6.09
CA VAL A 129 -2.25 -3.53 7.09
C VAL A 129 -3.11 -4.62 6.42
N LYS A 130 -3.72 -4.33 5.28
CA LYS A 130 -4.49 -5.34 4.53
C LYS A 130 -3.61 -6.48 4.06
N HIS A 131 -2.42 -6.19 3.54
CA HIS A 131 -1.47 -7.20 3.08
C HIS A 131 -1.00 -8.10 4.23
N GLU A 132 -0.64 -7.53 5.38
CA GLU A 132 -0.27 -8.30 6.58
C GLU A 132 -1.42 -9.20 7.07
N GLN A 133 -2.65 -8.66 7.09
CA GLN A 133 -3.83 -9.43 7.47
C GLN A 133 -4.07 -10.58 6.49
N ARG A 134 -3.90 -10.35 5.18
CA ARG A 134 -4.01 -11.39 4.15
C ARG A 134 -2.98 -12.50 4.34
N LEU A 135 -1.71 -12.15 4.51
CA LEU A 135 -0.65 -13.14 4.78
C LEU A 135 -0.94 -13.97 6.03
N ALA A 136 -1.43 -13.35 7.10
CA ALA A 136 -1.81 -14.06 8.31
C ALA A 136 -2.98 -15.04 8.08
N VAL A 137 -3.96 -14.67 7.26
CA VAL A 137 -5.08 -15.54 6.87
C VAL A 137 -4.58 -16.70 5.99
N GLU A 138 -3.74 -16.43 5.00
CA GLU A 138 -3.16 -17.45 4.13
C GLU A 138 -2.33 -18.47 4.91
N ALA A 139 -1.53 -18.02 5.85
CA ALA A 139 -0.76 -18.89 6.74
C ALA A 139 -1.69 -19.83 7.55
N ARG A 140 -2.81 -19.33 8.06
CA ARG A 140 -3.80 -20.17 8.76
C ARG A 140 -4.51 -21.14 7.81
N LEU A 141 -4.89 -20.68 6.61
CA LEU A 141 -5.50 -21.54 5.59
C LEU A 141 -4.59 -22.72 5.21
N ALA A 142 -3.29 -22.50 5.17
CA ALA A 142 -2.30 -23.56 4.91
C ALA A 142 -2.27 -24.65 5.98
N THR A 143 -2.79 -24.40 7.19
CA THR A 143 -2.89 -25.40 8.27
C THR A 143 -4.12 -26.31 8.16
N LEU A 144 -5.08 -25.95 7.29
CA LEU A 144 -6.28 -26.74 7.09
C LEU A 144 -5.97 -28.02 6.31
N THR A 145 -6.51 -29.14 6.76
CA THR A 145 -6.52 -30.36 5.95
C THR A 145 -7.43 -30.19 4.73
N PRO A 146 -7.28 -31.02 3.68
CA PRO A 146 -8.14 -30.92 2.48
C PRO A 146 -9.64 -30.94 2.79
N ARG A 147 -10.06 -31.70 3.77
CA ARG A 147 -11.47 -31.78 4.19
C ARG A 147 -11.91 -30.54 4.96
N GLU A 148 -11.08 -30.04 5.86
CA GLU A 148 -11.33 -28.77 6.56
C GLU A 148 -11.39 -27.59 5.57
N ARG A 149 -10.52 -27.57 4.56
CA ARG A 149 -10.53 -26.57 3.51
C ARG A 149 -11.84 -26.60 2.70
N GLN A 150 -12.31 -27.78 2.30
CA GLN A 150 -13.60 -27.93 1.63
C GLN A 150 -14.77 -27.38 2.46
N VAL A 151 -14.76 -27.65 3.77
CA VAL A 151 -15.80 -27.12 4.68
C VAL A 151 -15.66 -25.61 4.83
N PHE A 152 -14.43 -25.08 4.97
CA PHE A 152 -14.18 -23.63 5.00
C PHE A 152 -14.73 -22.93 3.76
N ASP A 153 -14.39 -23.41 2.56
CA ASP A 153 -14.81 -22.80 1.30
C ASP A 153 -16.34 -22.76 1.19
N ARG A 154 -17.03 -23.84 1.56
CA ARG A 154 -18.51 -23.88 1.57
C ARG A 154 -19.15 -22.94 2.61
N LEU A 155 -18.49 -22.78 3.77
CA LEU A 155 -18.96 -21.82 4.79
C LEU A 155 -18.82 -20.37 4.28
N VAL A 156 -17.72 -20.06 3.61
CA VAL A 156 -17.47 -18.73 3.01
C VAL A 156 -18.46 -18.45 1.87
N ASP A 157 -18.83 -19.47 1.08
CA ASP A 157 -19.87 -19.38 0.05
C ASP A 157 -21.31 -19.25 0.63
N GLY A 158 -21.46 -19.31 1.95
CA GLY A 158 -22.73 -19.11 2.64
C GLY A 158 -23.61 -20.36 2.77
N HIS A 159 -23.09 -21.57 2.51
CA HIS A 159 -23.85 -22.80 2.60
C HIS A 159 -24.16 -23.20 4.05
N ALA A 160 -25.38 -23.71 4.27
CA ALA A 160 -25.79 -24.26 5.55
C ALA A 160 -25.17 -25.66 5.80
N ASN A 161 -25.00 -26.04 7.07
CA ASN A 161 -24.40 -27.34 7.42
C ASN A 161 -25.05 -28.54 6.72
N LYS A 162 -26.35 -28.50 6.44
CA LYS A 162 -27.07 -29.58 5.73
C LYS A 162 -26.66 -29.66 4.25
N GLU A 163 -26.47 -28.51 3.61
CA GLU A 163 -26.02 -28.41 2.21
C GLU A 163 -24.57 -28.88 2.09
N ILE A 164 -23.69 -28.44 3.00
CA ILE A 164 -22.31 -28.89 3.07
C ILE A 164 -22.24 -30.42 3.27
N ALA A 165 -23.06 -30.97 4.14
CA ALA A 165 -23.13 -32.40 4.39
C ALA A 165 -23.51 -33.19 3.13
N HIS A 166 -24.52 -32.69 2.38
CA HIS A 166 -24.94 -33.28 1.12
C HIS A 166 -23.83 -33.22 0.08
N ASP A 167 -23.24 -32.03 -0.15
CA ASP A 167 -22.21 -31.79 -1.15
C ASP A 167 -20.94 -32.63 -0.93
N LEU A 168 -20.54 -32.75 0.33
CA LEU A 168 -19.35 -33.51 0.72
C LEU A 168 -19.61 -35.00 1.00
N SER A 169 -20.87 -35.45 0.88
CA SER A 169 -21.32 -36.84 1.16
C SER A 169 -20.92 -37.29 2.58
N ILE A 170 -21.15 -36.44 3.59
CA ILE A 170 -20.88 -36.72 5.00
C ILE A 170 -22.12 -36.40 5.85
N SER A 171 -22.12 -36.80 7.14
CA SER A 171 -23.23 -36.43 8.03
C SER A 171 -23.18 -34.97 8.47
N PRO A 172 -24.34 -34.32 8.78
CA PRO A 172 -24.36 -32.99 9.35
C PRO A 172 -23.53 -32.86 10.65
N ARG A 173 -23.51 -33.92 11.46
CA ARG A 173 -22.68 -33.98 12.67
C ARG A 173 -21.17 -33.97 12.34
N THR A 174 -20.77 -34.60 11.25
CA THR A 174 -19.38 -34.56 10.77
C THR A 174 -19.00 -33.15 10.31
N VAL A 175 -19.92 -32.44 9.65
CA VAL A 175 -19.72 -31.03 9.28
C VAL A 175 -19.52 -30.16 10.51
N GLU A 176 -20.30 -30.35 11.58
CA GLU A 176 -20.14 -29.60 12.83
C GLU A 176 -18.73 -29.80 13.44
N ILE A 177 -18.20 -31.04 13.39
CA ILE A 177 -16.86 -31.34 13.87
C ILE A 177 -15.80 -30.62 13.02
N PHE A 178 -15.91 -30.69 11.70
CA PHE A 178 -14.98 -29.98 10.82
C PHE A 178 -15.08 -28.47 10.98
N ARG A 179 -16.31 -27.94 11.09
CA ARG A 179 -16.54 -26.52 11.35
C ARG A 179 -15.86 -26.06 12.64
N ALA A 180 -15.98 -26.80 13.73
CA ALA A 180 -15.30 -26.46 14.99
C ALA A 180 -13.77 -26.42 14.81
N ARG A 181 -13.19 -27.41 14.10
CA ARG A 181 -11.74 -27.43 13.80
C ARG A 181 -11.32 -26.27 12.90
N VAL A 182 -12.13 -25.93 11.91
CA VAL A 182 -11.88 -24.78 11.03
C VAL A 182 -11.87 -23.49 11.85
N MET A 183 -12.89 -23.29 12.72
CA MET A 183 -12.96 -22.10 13.58
C MET A 183 -11.71 -21.98 14.47
N ASP A 184 -11.28 -23.08 15.07
CA ASP A 184 -10.09 -23.15 15.94
C ASP A 184 -8.82 -22.82 15.15
N LYS A 185 -8.55 -23.54 14.05
CA LYS A 185 -7.34 -23.32 13.23
C LYS A 185 -7.28 -21.93 12.58
N MET A 186 -8.43 -21.39 12.17
CA MET A 186 -8.53 -20.03 11.65
C MET A 186 -8.48 -18.98 12.76
N ALA A 187 -8.53 -19.37 14.04
CA ALA A 187 -8.68 -18.48 15.18
C ALA A 187 -9.85 -17.51 15.01
N ALA A 188 -10.98 -18.01 14.49
CA ALA A 188 -12.18 -17.23 14.26
C ALA A 188 -13.14 -17.39 15.45
N GLU A 189 -13.41 -16.31 16.17
CA GLU A 189 -14.30 -16.31 17.34
C GLU A 189 -15.77 -16.57 16.96
N ASN A 190 -16.14 -16.20 15.73
CA ASN A 190 -17.50 -16.35 15.21
C ASN A 190 -17.49 -16.48 13.68
N LEU A 191 -18.66 -16.87 13.13
CA LEU A 191 -18.83 -17.05 11.69
C LEU A 191 -18.53 -15.75 10.90
N SER A 192 -18.94 -14.60 11.40
CA SER A 192 -18.69 -13.31 10.73
C SER A 192 -17.18 -13.03 10.58
N THR A 193 -16.38 -13.38 11.57
CA THR A 193 -14.92 -13.28 11.48
C THR A 193 -14.36 -14.25 10.44
N LEU A 194 -14.85 -15.50 10.40
CA LEU A 194 -14.43 -16.48 9.41
C LEU A 194 -14.76 -16.03 7.97
N LEU A 195 -15.97 -15.48 7.76
CA LEU A 195 -16.39 -14.96 6.44
C LEU A 195 -15.51 -13.79 5.99
N ARG A 196 -15.19 -12.85 6.89
CA ARG A 196 -14.26 -11.75 6.57
C ARG A 196 -12.88 -12.25 6.18
N MET A 197 -12.35 -13.27 6.86
CA MET A 197 -11.09 -13.91 6.49
C MET A 197 -11.17 -14.54 5.09
N GLY A 198 -12.26 -15.23 4.79
CA GLY A 198 -12.48 -15.81 3.46
C GLY A 198 -12.55 -14.77 2.35
N LEU A 199 -13.26 -13.66 2.58
CA LEU A 199 -13.33 -12.55 1.63
C LEU A 199 -11.94 -11.92 1.42
N LEU A 200 -11.18 -11.71 2.50
CA LEU A 200 -9.83 -11.14 2.40
C LEU A 200 -8.85 -12.04 1.64
N ALA A 201 -8.97 -13.37 1.78
CA ALA A 201 -8.15 -14.33 1.05
C ALA A 201 -8.50 -14.42 -0.45
N ASN A 202 -9.72 -14.08 -0.83
CA ASN A 202 -10.24 -14.15 -2.19
C ASN A 202 -10.23 -12.77 -2.91
N ASP A 203 -9.85 -11.69 -2.21
CA ASP A 203 -9.76 -10.34 -2.79
C ASP A 203 -8.55 -10.31 -3.75
N PRO A 204 -8.74 -10.17 -5.06
CA PRO A 204 -7.62 -9.97 -5.98
C PRO A 204 -7.05 -8.58 -5.73
N ASP A 205 -5.73 -8.47 -5.62
CA ASP A 205 -4.98 -7.19 -5.56
C ASP A 205 -5.33 -6.24 -6.72
#